data_5b0863be041471364869dcf48a6e81ac
#
_entry.id   5b0863be041471364869dcf48a6e81ac
#
_cell.length_a   1.000
_cell.length_b   1.000
_cell.length_c   1.000
_cell.angle_alpha   90.00
_cell.angle_beta   90.00
_cell.angle_gamma   90.00
#
_symmetry.space_group_name_H-M   'P 1'
#
loop_
_entity.id
_entity.type
_entity.pdbx_description
1 polymer ?
#
loop_
_entity_poly.entity_id
_entity_poly.type
_entity_poly.pdbx_seq_one_letter_code
_entity_poly.pdbx_strand_id
1 'polypeptide(L)'
;CYSGSYSCFDFVCTKQIFNQKRGGSVVKRRKLMNGIKYIVLIVLACIYLIPIIMMLLGSVKDPAQAMLFDLSWPETFHWDNYSYVIEEGNILNGYKNSLLITGFATFFTILFGGIAGIIIGRRSDRIGTGLYYYFVFGLTMTLQTATTFWLLKVLNIYGTHFAVICIYLGMRMPFTIMTFSSFIKGVPREIDEAAIMDGCNPGQMIFRV
;
A
#
# COMPACT_ATOMS: atom_id res chain seq x y z
N CYS A 1 -27.17 56.13 -46.69
CA CYS A 1 -26.29 55.55 -45.65
C CYS A 1 -26.99 54.38 -45.04
N TYR A 2 -26.96 53.22 -45.71
CA TYR A 2 -27.34 51.89 -45.14
C TYR A 2 -26.19 50.94 -45.39
N SER A 3 -25.44 50.64 -44.36
CA SER A 3 -24.53 49.51 -44.39
C SER A 3 -23.91 49.35 -42.97
N GLY A 4 -24.32 48.39 -42.24
CA GLY A 4 -23.63 48.15 -40.96
C GLY A 4 -24.33 47.26 -39.93
N SER A 5 -25.26 46.36 -40.31
CA SER A 5 -25.96 45.56 -39.31
C SER A 5 -25.85 44.03 -39.48
N TYR A 6 -25.10 43.52 -40.46
CA TYR A 6 -25.03 42.07 -40.72
C TYR A 6 -23.77 41.40 -40.16
N SER A 7 -22.76 42.15 -39.72
CA SER A 7 -21.49 41.57 -39.31
C SER A 7 -21.42 41.04 -37.88
N CYS A 8 -22.33 41.45 -36.98
CA CYS A 8 -22.28 41.03 -35.58
C CYS A 8 -23.02 39.69 -35.36
N PHE A 9 -24.09 39.45 -36.11
CA PHE A 9 -24.87 38.22 -35.98
C PHE A 9 -24.15 36.99 -36.58
N ASP A 10 -23.47 37.21 -37.73
CA ASP A 10 -22.68 36.14 -38.36
C ASP A 10 -21.44 35.74 -37.54
N PHE A 11 -20.81 36.70 -36.85
CA PHE A 11 -19.64 36.42 -36.02
C PHE A 11 -19.99 35.61 -34.73
N VAL A 12 -21.14 35.92 -34.12
CA VAL A 12 -21.62 35.19 -32.94
C VAL A 12 -22.10 33.79 -33.33
N CYS A 13 -22.83 33.67 -34.46
CA CYS A 13 -23.31 32.38 -34.95
C CYS A 13 -22.18 31.45 -35.38
N THR A 14 -21.15 31.97 -36.08
CA THR A 14 -19.97 31.20 -36.51
C THR A 14 -19.13 30.74 -35.30
N LYS A 15 -19.00 31.59 -34.27
CA LYS A 15 -18.28 31.25 -33.04
C LYS A 15 -19.01 30.20 -32.21
N GLN A 16 -20.34 30.20 -32.16
CA GLN A 16 -21.13 29.16 -31.53
C GLN A 16 -21.04 27.83 -32.27
N ILE A 17 -21.15 27.82 -33.60
CA ILE A 17 -21.02 26.58 -34.40
C ILE A 17 -19.61 26.00 -34.31
N PHE A 18 -18.58 26.86 -34.28
CA PHE A 18 -17.17 26.40 -34.12
C PHE A 18 -16.90 25.81 -32.74
N ASN A 19 -17.52 26.39 -31.70
CA ASN A 19 -17.40 25.87 -30.31
C ASN A 19 -18.19 24.56 -30.14
N GLN A 20 -19.31 24.40 -30.79
CA GLN A 20 -20.13 23.19 -30.77
C GLN A 20 -19.44 22.02 -31.51
N LYS A 21 -18.77 22.28 -32.64
CA LYS A 21 -17.94 21.29 -33.35
C LYS A 21 -16.70 20.88 -32.57
N ARG A 22 -16.05 21.80 -31.83
CA ARG A 22 -14.92 21.47 -30.93
C ARG A 22 -15.37 20.63 -29.75
N GLY A 23 -16.53 20.90 -29.16
CA GLY A 23 -17.09 20.10 -28.07
C GLY A 23 -17.35 18.64 -28.48
N GLY A 24 -17.92 18.41 -29.64
CA GLY A 24 -18.22 17.08 -30.16
C GLY A 24 -16.97 16.24 -30.44
N SER A 25 -15.93 16.84 -31.01
CA SER A 25 -14.65 16.13 -31.27
C SER A 25 -13.88 15.81 -30.01
N VAL A 26 -13.90 16.68 -29.02
CA VAL A 26 -13.25 16.45 -27.71
C VAL A 26 -13.96 15.33 -26.93
N VAL A 27 -15.28 15.32 -26.93
CA VAL A 27 -16.09 14.27 -26.30
C VAL A 27 -15.88 12.92 -26.98
N LYS A 28 -15.85 12.88 -28.31
CA LYS A 28 -15.60 11.66 -29.08
C LYS A 28 -14.18 11.11 -28.84
N ARG A 29 -13.18 12.00 -28.79
CA ARG A 29 -11.80 11.65 -28.45
C ARG A 29 -11.65 11.12 -27.01
N ARG A 30 -12.36 11.72 -26.04
CA ARG A 30 -12.41 11.22 -24.65
C ARG A 30 -13.04 9.83 -24.55
N LYS A 31 -14.16 9.60 -25.25
CA LYS A 31 -14.81 8.27 -25.28
C LYS A 31 -13.90 7.23 -25.91
N LEU A 32 -13.22 7.56 -27.02
CA LEU A 32 -12.26 6.65 -27.67
C LEU A 32 -11.06 6.36 -26.76
N MET A 33 -10.48 7.37 -26.12
CA MET A 33 -9.37 7.18 -25.16
C MET A 33 -9.80 6.34 -23.94
N ASN A 34 -11.02 6.52 -23.46
CA ASN A 34 -11.54 5.69 -22.38
C ASN A 34 -11.74 4.24 -22.85
N GLY A 35 -12.25 4.02 -24.08
CA GLY A 35 -12.36 2.68 -24.67
C GLY A 35 -10.99 1.97 -24.74
N ILE A 36 -9.96 2.66 -25.24
CA ILE A 36 -8.59 2.11 -25.30
C ILE A 36 -8.06 1.79 -23.89
N LYS A 37 -8.29 2.67 -22.91
CA LYS A 37 -7.90 2.42 -21.51
C LYS A 37 -8.55 1.16 -20.96
N TYR A 38 -9.85 0.95 -21.18
CA TYR A 38 -10.54 -0.25 -20.72
C TYR A 38 -10.02 -1.51 -21.41
N ILE A 39 -9.73 -1.46 -22.72
CA ILE A 39 -9.12 -2.58 -23.45
C ILE A 39 -7.76 -2.93 -22.84
N VAL A 40 -6.90 -1.94 -22.63
CA VAL A 40 -5.57 -2.14 -22.01
C VAL A 40 -5.71 -2.71 -20.59
N LEU A 41 -6.65 -2.20 -19.78
CA LEU A 41 -6.89 -2.72 -18.44
C LEU A 41 -7.38 -4.18 -18.46
N ILE A 42 -8.27 -4.53 -19.38
CA ILE A 42 -8.76 -5.92 -19.54
C ILE A 42 -7.62 -6.84 -19.94
N VAL A 43 -6.80 -6.45 -20.92
CA VAL A 43 -5.64 -7.23 -21.37
C VAL A 43 -4.66 -7.45 -20.22
N LEU A 44 -4.33 -6.40 -19.46
CA LEU A 44 -3.48 -6.52 -18.27
C LEU A 44 -4.12 -7.42 -17.21
N ALA A 45 -5.41 -7.28 -16.94
CA ALA A 45 -6.11 -8.14 -15.99
C ALA A 45 -6.06 -9.60 -16.43
N CYS A 46 -6.27 -9.90 -17.70
CA CYS A 46 -6.15 -11.26 -18.24
C CYS A 46 -4.73 -11.83 -18.03
N ILE A 47 -3.68 -11.04 -18.32
CA ILE A 47 -2.30 -11.47 -18.11
C ILE A 47 -2.03 -11.82 -16.64
N TYR A 48 -2.53 -10.99 -15.70
CA TYR A 48 -2.37 -11.25 -14.26
C TYR A 48 -3.23 -12.41 -13.75
N LEU A 49 -4.36 -12.71 -14.41
CA LEU A 49 -5.24 -13.81 -14.02
C LEU A 49 -4.71 -15.19 -14.46
N ILE A 50 -3.95 -15.24 -15.54
CA ILE A 50 -3.39 -16.52 -16.05
C ILE A 50 -2.63 -17.29 -14.96
N PRO A 51 -1.63 -16.73 -14.25
CA PRO A 51 -0.91 -17.46 -13.20
C PRO A 51 -1.83 -17.91 -12.06
N ILE A 52 -2.82 -17.08 -11.70
CA ILE A 52 -3.77 -17.40 -10.63
C ILE A 52 -4.64 -18.59 -11.03
N ILE A 53 -5.15 -18.60 -12.27
CA ILE A 53 -5.94 -19.71 -12.79
C ILE A 53 -5.09 -20.98 -12.87
N MET A 54 -3.83 -20.88 -13.33
CA MET A 54 -2.90 -22.00 -13.36
C MET A 54 -2.67 -22.59 -11.96
N MET A 55 -2.48 -21.75 -10.94
CA MET A 55 -2.34 -22.21 -9.56
C MET A 55 -3.61 -22.92 -9.06
N LEU A 56 -4.79 -22.35 -9.33
CA LEU A 56 -6.08 -22.94 -8.92
C LEU A 56 -6.32 -24.28 -9.62
N LEU A 57 -6.06 -24.37 -10.91
CA LEU A 57 -6.20 -25.63 -11.64
C LEU A 57 -5.14 -26.65 -11.18
N GLY A 58 -3.89 -26.23 -11.00
CA GLY A 58 -2.80 -27.08 -10.54
C GLY A 58 -3.04 -27.66 -9.14
N SER A 59 -3.73 -26.92 -8.26
CA SER A 59 -3.99 -27.39 -6.87
C SER A 59 -4.91 -28.62 -6.80
N VAL A 60 -5.75 -28.85 -7.81
CA VAL A 60 -6.69 -29.96 -7.88
C VAL A 60 -6.28 -31.05 -8.90
N LYS A 61 -5.15 -30.86 -9.59
CA LYS A 61 -4.60 -31.84 -10.53
C LYS A 61 -3.79 -32.94 -9.81
N ASP A 62 -3.61 -34.06 -10.51
CA ASP A 62 -2.62 -35.05 -10.14
C ASP A 62 -1.20 -34.45 -10.17
N PRO A 63 -0.26 -34.85 -9.27
CA PRO A 63 1.10 -34.34 -9.20
C PRO A 63 1.86 -34.36 -10.55
N ALA A 64 1.66 -35.40 -11.36
CA ALA A 64 2.29 -35.49 -12.67
C ALA A 64 1.74 -34.45 -13.67
N GLN A 65 0.44 -34.20 -13.65
CA GLN A 65 -0.21 -33.19 -14.49
C GLN A 65 0.11 -31.76 -14.00
N ALA A 66 0.19 -31.55 -12.68
CA ALA A 66 0.51 -30.27 -12.10
C ALA A 66 1.92 -29.77 -12.48
N MET A 67 2.88 -30.69 -12.65
CA MET A 67 4.25 -30.36 -13.10
C MET A 67 4.34 -29.82 -14.52
N LEU A 68 3.33 -30.01 -15.36
CA LEU A 68 3.31 -29.49 -16.72
C LEU A 68 3.03 -27.98 -16.80
N PHE A 69 2.55 -27.38 -15.70
CA PHE A 69 2.23 -25.95 -15.61
C PHE A 69 1.36 -25.44 -16.78
N ASP A 70 0.40 -26.26 -17.21
CA ASP A 70 -0.50 -25.93 -18.30
C ASP A 70 -1.90 -25.51 -17.81
N LEU A 71 -2.67 -24.87 -18.69
CA LEU A 71 -4.06 -24.45 -18.45
C LEU A 71 -5.07 -25.57 -18.80
N SER A 72 -4.61 -26.83 -19.01
CA SER A 72 -5.51 -27.92 -19.31
C SER A 72 -6.49 -28.16 -18.16
N TRP A 73 -7.68 -28.63 -18.46
CA TRP A 73 -8.65 -29.01 -17.45
C TRP A 73 -8.19 -30.31 -16.77
N PRO A 74 -8.34 -30.44 -15.42
CA PRO A 74 -7.96 -31.66 -14.72
C PRO A 74 -8.81 -32.85 -15.19
N GLU A 75 -8.20 -33.98 -15.44
CA GLU A 75 -8.91 -35.23 -15.80
C GLU A 75 -9.70 -35.76 -14.60
N THR A 76 -9.10 -35.68 -13.43
CA THR A 76 -9.71 -36.04 -12.14
C THR A 76 -9.44 -34.91 -11.11
N PHE A 77 -10.41 -34.64 -10.25
CA PHE A 77 -10.27 -33.65 -9.19
C PHE A 77 -9.74 -34.30 -7.91
N HIS A 78 -8.52 -33.98 -7.52
CA HIS A 78 -7.87 -34.46 -6.30
C HIS A 78 -8.02 -33.47 -5.16
N TRP A 79 -9.15 -33.48 -4.48
CA TRP A 79 -9.39 -32.65 -3.30
C TRP A 79 -8.53 -33.06 -2.09
N ASP A 80 -8.07 -34.31 -2.06
CA ASP A 80 -7.22 -34.86 -1.02
C ASP A 80 -5.85 -34.14 -0.94
N ASN A 81 -5.42 -33.47 -2.01
CA ASN A 81 -4.23 -32.63 -2.01
C ASN A 81 -4.27 -31.56 -0.91
N TYR A 82 -5.44 -31.00 -0.64
CA TYR A 82 -5.58 -29.98 0.42
C TYR A 82 -5.41 -30.58 1.81
N SER A 83 -5.99 -31.73 2.10
CA SER A 83 -5.82 -32.43 3.37
C SER A 83 -4.34 -32.81 3.59
N TYR A 84 -3.72 -33.38 2.56
CA TYR A 84 -2.33 -33.75 2.59
C TYR A 84 -1.40 -32.57 2.88
N VAL A 85 -1.59 -31.43 2.20
CA VAL A 85 -0.77 -30.23 2.40
C VAL A 85 -1.01 -29.61 3.78
N ILE A 86 -2.23 -29.65 4.31
CA ILE A 86 -2.54 -29.12 5.64
C ILE A 86 -1.85 -29.95 6.73
N GLU A 87 -1.86 -31.27 6.61
CA GLU A 87 -1.28 -32.20 7.60
C GLU A 87 0.24 -32.25 7.49
N GLU A 88 0.78 -32.62 6.34
CA GLU A 88 2.22 -32.76 6.11
C GLU A 88 2.97 -31.43 6.11
N GLY A 89 2.35 -30.36 5.59
CA GLY A 89 2.90 -29.01 5.54
C GLY A 89 2.88 -28.28 6.89
N ASN A 90 2.30 -28.87 7.96
CA ASN A 90 2.12 -28.19 9.24
C ASN A 90 1.55 -26.78 9.12
N ILE A 91 0.65 -26.55 8.14
CA ILE A 91 0.13 -25.24 7.77
C ILE A 91 -0.54 -24.53 8.94
N LEU A 92 -1.26 -25.25 9.78
CA LEU A 92 -1.90 -24.68 10.96
C LEU A 92 -0.92 -24.08 11.96
N ASN A 93 0.21 -24.76 12.19
CA ASN A 93 1.27 -24.24 13.05
C ASN A 93 2.00 -23.06 12.41
N GLY A 94 2.26 -23.13 11.11
CA GLY A 94 2.81 -22.02 10.35
C GLY A 94 1.92 -20.79 10.40
N TYR A 95 0.61 -20.98 10.23
CA TYR A 95 -0.38 -19.89 10.31
C TYR A 95 -0.46 -19.26 11.70
N LYS A 96 -0.49 -20.08 12.78
CA LYS A 96 -0.44 -19.59 14.16
C LYS A 96 0.81 -18.76 14.42
N ASN A 97 1.97 -19.25 14.01
CA ASN A 97 3.24 -18.55 14.19
C ASN A 97 3.26 -17.22 13.40
N SER A 98 2.79 -17.24 12.17
CA SER A 98 2.70 -16.04 11.33
C SER A 98 1.75 -15.00 11.92
N LEU A 99 0.58 -15.42 12.42
CA LEU A 99 -0.39 -14.54 13.05
C LEU A 99 0.18 -13.91 14.33
N LEU A 100 0.87 -14.69 15.14
CA LEU A 100 1.53 -14.23 16.36
C LEU A 100 2.63 -13.21 16.03
N ILE A 101 3.56 -13.55 15.14
CA ILE A 101 4.67 -12.68 14.75
C ILE A 101 4.13 -11.37 14.14
N THR A 102 3.19 -11.48 13.20
CA THR A 102 2.62 -10.30 12.52
C THR A 102 1.82 -9.44 13.49
N GLY A 103 1.02 -10.04 14.37
CA GLY A 103 0.23 -9.33 15.37
C GLY A 103 1.11 -8.51 16.31
N PHE A 104 2.13 -9.13 16.91
CA PHE A 104 3.04 -8.42 17.80
C PHE A 104 3.89 -7.38 17.07
N ALA A 105 4.45 -7.74 15.90
CA ALA A 105 5.26 -6.82 15.12
C ALA A 105 4.44 -5.58 14.71
N THR A 106 3.21 -5.75 14.24
CA THR A 106 2.33 -4.64 13.85
C THR A 106 1.94 -3.79 15.06
N PHE A 107 1.53 -4.43 16.16
CA PHE A 107 1.15 -3.73 17.39
C PHE A 107 2.29 -2.83 17.89
N PHE A 108 3.49 -3.36 18.04
CA PHE A 108 4.63 -2.59 18.53
C PHE A 108 5.11 -1.55 17.51
N THR A 109 5.01 -1.84 16.21
CA THR A 109 5.35 -0.85 15.16
C THR A 109 4.42 0.34 15.21
N ILE A 110 3.11 0.13 15.34
CA ILE A 110 2.13 1.21 15.45
C ILE A 110 2.32 1.97 16.76
N LEU A 111 2.51 1.26 17.85
CA LEU A 111 2.66 1.88 19.17
C LEU A 111 3.91 2.78 19.23
N PHE A 112 5.08 2.22 18.97
CA PHE A 112 6.33 2.98 19.06
C PHE A 112 6.53 3.92 17.88
N GLY A 113 6.26 3.47 16.67
CA GLY A 113 6.38 4.27 15.46
C GLY A 113 5.35 5.40 15.40
N GLY A 114 4.12 5.14 15.86
CA GLY A 114 3.07 6.15 15.96
C GLY A 114 3.42 7.24 16.96
N ILE A 115 3.76 6.89 18.19
CA ILE A 115 4.17 7.84 19.23
C ILE A 115 5.37 8.67 18.75
N ALA A 116 6.42 8.03 18.25
CA ALA A 116 7.60 8.71 17.72
C ALA A 116 7.24 9.64 16.55
N GLY A 117 6.39 9.17 15.62
CA GLY A 117 5.94 9.94 14.47
C GLY A 117 5.15 11.19 14.86
N ILE A 118 4.24 11.07 15.83
CA ILE A 118 3.47 12.21 16.36
C ILE A 118 4.41 13.23 17.00
N ILE A 119 5.31 12.79 17.88
CA ILE A 119 6.26 13.68 18.56
C ILE A 119 7.15 14.40 17.54
N ILE A 120 7.72 13.69 16.56
CA ILE A 120 8.57 14.26 15.52
C ILE A 120 7.75 15.20 14.61
N GLY A 121 6.52 14.83 14.28
CA GLY A 121 5.65 15.65 13.44
C GLY A 121 5.24 16.99 14.05
N ARG A 122 5.00 17.03 15.36
CA ARG A 122 4.66 18.27 16.10
C ARG A 122 5.88 19.14 16.39
N ARG A 123 7.07 18.57 16.35
CA ARG A 123 8.32 19.26 16.63
C ARG A 123 8.80 20.05 15.42
N SER A 124 8.99 21.36 15.57
CA SER A 124 9.44 22.27 14.49
C SER A 124 10.91 22.68 14.62
N ASP A 125 11.62 22.16 15.62
CA ASP A 125 13.01 22.47 15.90
C ASP A 125 13.99 21.69 15.00
N ARG A 126 15.29 22.06 15.06
CA ARG A 126 16.34 21.41 14.27
C ARG A 126 16.47 19.92 14.62
N ILE A 127 16.18 19.54 15.87
CA ILE A 127 16.28 18.16 16.35
C ILE A 127 15.16 17.32 15.72
N GLY A 128 13.91 17.80 15.73
CA GLY A 128 12.78 17.13 15.10
C GLY A 128 12.99 16.92 13.59
N THR A 129 13.49 17.93 12.91
CA THR A 129 13.84 17.86 11.50
C THR A 129 14.97 16.86 11.24
N GLY A 130 16.02 16.87 12.07
CA GLY A 130 17.13 15.92 11.95
C GLY A 130 16.70 14.48 12.18
N LEU A 131 15.88 14.21 13.20
CA LEU A 131 15.31 12.88 13.46
C LEU A 131 14.43 12.41 12.31
N TYR A 132 13.61 13.28 11.74
CA TYR A 132 12.80 12.94 10.57
C TYR A 132 13.68 12.47 9.40
N TYR A 133 14.71 13.23 9.03
CA TYR A 133 15.63 12.84 7.96
C TYR A 133 16.44 11.58 8.29
N TYR A 134 16.79 11.35 9.56
CA TYR A 134 17.42 10.11 9.99
C TYR A 134 16.56 8.89 9.67
N PHE A 135 15.25 8.94 9.97
CA PHE A 135 14.33 7.86 9.63
C PHE A 135 14.04 7.76 8.14
N VAL A 136 13.97 8.88 7.41
CA VAL A 136 13.86 8.87 5.93
C VAL A 136 15.08 8.18 5.31
N PHE A 137 16.29 8.46 5.82
CA PHE A 137 17.50 7.75 5.39
C PHE A 137 17.41 6.26 5.72
N GLY A 138 16.85 5.89 6.86
CA GLY A 138 16.60 4.48 7.22
C GLY A 138 15.75 3.71 6.22
N LEU A 139 14.86 4.36 5.46
CA LEU A 139 14.08 3.72 4.39
C LEU A 139 14.93 3.26 3.21
N THR A 140 16.08 3.90 2.98
CA THR A 140 16.99 3.53 1.88
C THR A 140 17.86 2.34 2.23
N MET A 141 17.93 1.99 3.51
CA MET A 141 18.71 0.84 3.98
C MET A 141 17.98 -0.46 3.68
N THR A 142 18.59 -1.30 2.86
CA THR A 142 18.11 -2.66 2.61
C THR A 142 18.57 -3.59 3.72
N LEU A 143 17.71 -4.56 4.07
CA LEU A 143 18.07 -5.58 5.05
C LEU A 143 19.22 -6.45 4.52
N GLN A 144 20.38 -6.36 5.17
CA GLN A 144 21.50 -7.23 4.86
C GLN A 144 21.39 -8.53 5.65
N THR A 145 20.96 -9.59 4.99
CA THR A 145 20.69 -10.90 5.62
C THR A 145 21.89 -11.46 6.38
N ALA A 146 23.10 -11.38 5.80
CA ALA A 146 24.30 -11.92 6.42
C ALA A 146 24.65 -11.22 7.75
N THR A 147 24.65 -9.89 7.75
CA THR A 147 24.94 -9.10 8.95
C THR A 147 23.87 -9.26 10.01
N THR A 148 22.60 -9.31 9.60
CA THR A 148 21.47 -9.53 10.52
C THR A 148 21.56 -10.91 11.17
N PHE A 149 21.87 -11.96 10.39
CA PHE A 149 22.07 -13.30 10.91
C PHE A 149 23.21 -13.37 11.94
N TRP A 150 24.35 -12.76 11.64
CA TRP A 150 25.48 -12.68 12.56
C TRP A 150 25.11 -11.95 13.86
N LEU A 151 24.43 -10.81 13.75
CA LEU A 151 23.96 -10.03 14.90
C LEU A 151 23.03 -10.84 15.81
N LEU A 152 22.06 -11.57 15.23
CA LEU A 152 21.14 -12.41 15.99
C LEU A 152 21.84 -13.53 16.72
N LYS A 153 22.91 -14.10 16.13
CA LYS A 153 23.76 -15.11 16.79
C LYS A 153 24.53 -14.51 17.97
N VAL A 154 25.15 -13.34 17.78
CA VAL A 154 25.88 -12.63 18.83
C VAL A 154 24.97 -12.29 20.01
N LEU A 155 23.75 -11.85 19.73
CA LEU A 155 22.73 -11.55 20.75
C LEU A 155 22.10 -12.81 21.38
N ASN A 156 22.43 -14.00 20.86
CA ASN A 156 21.88 -15.29 21.31
C ASN A 156 20.34 -15.40 21.24
N ILE A 157 19.73 -14.69 20.31
CA ILE A 157 18.26 -14.70 20.05
C ILE A 157 17.90 -15.35 18.72
N TYR A 158 18.88 -15.88 18.00
CA TYR A 158 18.65 -16.57 16.74
C TYR A 158 17.67 -17.74 16.89
N GLY A 159 16.77 -17.90 15.91
CA GLY A 159 15.76 -18.97 15.91
C GLY A 159 14.52 -18.68 16.77
N THR A 160 14.42 -17.52 17.42
CA THR A 160 13.26 -17.14 18.24
C THR A 160 12.25 -16.29 17.47
N HIS A 161 10.97 -16.38 17.82
CA HIS A 161 9.94 -15.49 17.30
C HIS A 161 10.23 -14.02 17.63
N PHE A 162 10.83 -13.77 18.78
CA PHE A 162 11.25 -12.44 19.23
C PHE A 162 12.25 -11.79 18.25
N ALA A 163 13.23 -12.56 17.77
CA ALA A 163 14.20 -12.07 16.78
C ALA A 163 13.51 -11.59 15.49
N VAL A 164 12.54 -12.37 15.01
CA VAL A 164 11.78 -12.03 13.79
C VAL A 164 10.94 -10.77 14.01
N ILE A 165 10.29 -10.65 15.16
CA ILE A 165 9.52 -9.44 15.54
C ILE A 165 10.43 -8.22 15.56
N CYS A 166 11.63 -8.29 16.15
CA CYS A 166 12.59 -7.19 16.19
C CYS A 166 13.07 -6.77 14.79
N ILE A 167 13.30 -7.73 13.88
CA ILE A 167 13.66 -7.44 12.49
C ILE A 167 12.52 -6.67 11.79
N TYR A 168 11.28 -7.16 11.91
CA TYR A 168 10.13 -6.48 11.31
C TYR A 168 9.92 -5.08 11.89
N LEU A 169 10.09 -4.90 13.20
CA LEU A 169 10.07 -3.59 13.84
C LEU A 169 11.09 -2.66 13.21
N GLY A 170 12.36 -3.06 13.15
CA GLY A 170 13.43 -2.24 12.57
C GLY A 170 13.15 -1.84 11.13
N MET A 171 12.66 -2.76 10.31
CA MET A 171 12.34 -2.49 8.90
C MET A 171 11.13 -1.56 8.70
N ARG A 172 10.09 -1.70 9.52
CA ARG A 172 8.83 -0.97 9.36
C ARG A 172 8.79 0.37 10.09
N MET A 173 9.55 0.52 11.16
CA MET A 173 9.61 1.75 11.96
C MET A 173 9.84 3.03 11.13
N PRO A 174 10.82 3.13 10.23
CA PRO A 174 11.08 4.34 9.49
C PRO A 174 9.86 4.79 8.65
N PHE A 175 9.22 3.85 7.95
CA PHE A 175 8.04 4.13 7.16
C PHE A 175 6.86 4.59 8.03
N THR A 176 6.64 3.93 9.15
CA THR A 176 5.56 4.26 10.09
C THR A 176 5.76 5.65 10.67
N ILE A 177 6.95 5.98 11.15
CA ILE A 177 7.29 7.30 11.71
C ILE A 177 7.08 8.40 10.66
N MET A 178 7.55 8.18 9.43
CA MET A 178 7.38 9.13 8.33
C MET A 178 5.90 9.36 8.01
N THR A 179 5.10 8.29 7.97
CA THR A 179 3.67 8.35 7.67
C THR A 179 2.91 9.13 8.76
N PHE A 180 3.10 8.77 10.03
CA PHE A 180 2.46 9.47 11.15
C PHE A 180 2.92 10.91 11.26
N SER A 181 4.23 11.19 11.09
CA SER A 181 4.76 12.55 11.10
C SER A 181 4.18 13.43 9.99
N SER A 182 3.97 12.86 8.80
CA SER A 182 3.35 13.57 7.68
C SER A 182 1.86 13.82 7.91
N PHE A 183 1.16 12.84 8.47
CA PHE A 183 -0.26 12.95 8.79
C PHE A 183 -0.52 14.02 9.85
N ILE A 184 0.22 13.99 10.97
CA ILE A 184 0.02 14.90 12.08
C ILE A 184 0.35 16.38 11.74
N LYS A 185 1.25 16.60 10.76
CA LYS A 185 1.52 17.95 10.23
C LYS A 185 0.31 18.55 9.51
N GLY A 186 -0.58 17.73 8.98
CA GLY A 186 -1.82 18.17 8.35
C GLY A 186 -2.95 18.48 9.33
N VAL A 187 -2.81 18.09 10.60
CA VAL A 187 -3.80 18.36 11.66
C VAL A 187 -3.54 19.76 12.25
N PRO A 188 -4.56 20.66 12.28
CA PRO A 188 -4.43 22.00 12.85
C PRO A 188 -3.95 21.99 14.31
N ARG A 189 -3.08 22.93 14.68
CA ARG A 189 -2.54 23.01 16.04
C ARG A 189 -3.56 23.47 17.06
N GLU A 190 -4.61 24.13 16.62
CA GLU A 190 -5.72 24.60 17.45
C GLU A 190 -6.40 23.47 18.23
N ILE A 191 -6.37 22.24 17.67
CA ILE A 191 -6.89 21.04 18.34
C ILE A 191 -6.02 20.70 19.57
N ASP A 192 -4.69 20.76 19.42
CA ASP A 192 -3.76 20.51 20.51
C ASP A 192 -3.90 21.58 21.60
N GLU A 193 -4.05 22.84 21.19
CA GLU A 193 -4.23 23.99 22.13
C GLU A 193 -5.55 23.86 22.90
N ALA A 194 -6.64 23.48 22.22
CA ALA A 194 -7.91 23.20 22.87
C ALA A 194 -7.81 22.08 23.91
N ALA A 195 -7.14 20.98 23.57
CA ALA A 195 -6.93 19.85 24.47
C ALA A 195 -6.09 20.24 25.71
N ILE A 196 -5.10 21.11 25.54
CA ILE A 196 -4.30 21.65 26.66
C ILE A 196 -5.17 22.54 27.58
N MET A 197 -6.03 23.37 26.99
CA MET A 197 -6.96 24.21 27.75
C MET A 197 -7.97 23.37 28.55
N ASP A 198 -8.36 22.21 28.02
CA ASP A 198 -9.21 21.22 28.69
C ASP A 198 -8.45 20.39 29.76
N GLY A 199 -7.17 20.66 29.98
CA GLY A 199 -6.35 20.00 31.01
C GLY A 199 -5.83 18.62 30.64
N CYS A 200 -5.77 18.27 29.33
CA CYS A 200 -5.25 17.00 28.90
C CYS A 200 -3.74 16.88 29.16
N ASN A 201 -3.31 15.75 29.72
CA ASN A 201 -1.90 15.38 29.81
C ASN A 201 -1.34 14.97 28.43
N PRO A 202 -0.01 15.09 28.19
CA PRO A 202 0.60 14.68 26.90
C PRO A 202 0.26 13.27 26.44
N GLY A 203 0.14 12.32 27.36
CA GLY A 203 -0.30 10.96 27.04
C GLY A 203 -1.76 10.88 26.61
N GLN A 204 -2.64 11.64 27.27
CA GLN A 204 -4.06 11.71 26.89
C GLN A 204 -4.23 12.37 25.53
N MET A 205 -3.40 13.36 25.21
CA MET A 205 -3.40 14.04 23.93
C MET A 205 -3.05 13.09 22.77
N ILE A 206 -2.12 12.15 22.97
CA ILE A 206 -1.75 11.14 21.95
C ILE A 206 -2.85 10.09 21.75
N PHE A 207 -3.58 9.70 22.81
CA PHE A 207 -4.52 8.57 22.75
C PHE A 207 -6.00 8.96 22.70
N ARG A 208 -6.36 10.20 22.95
CA ARG A 208 -7.75 10.66 23.00
C ARG A 208 -8.09 11.77 22.02
N VAL A 209 -7.11 12.53 21.59
CA VAL A 209 -7.23 13.62 20.62
C VAL A 209 -6.55 13.25 19.32
#